data_c6801c48ee09f795b9ef5701b5be62f3
#
_entry.id   c6801c48ee09f795b9ef5701b5be62f3
#
_cell.length_a   1.000
_cell.length_b   1.000
_cell.length_c   1.000
_cell.angle_alpha   90.00
_cell.angle_beta   90.00
_cell.angle_gamma   90.00
#
_symmetry.space_group_name_H-M   'P 1'
#
loop_
_entity.id
_entity.type
_entity.pdbx_description
1 polymer ?
#
loop_
_entity_poly.entity_id
_entity_poly.type
_entity_poly.pdbx_seq_one_letter_code
_entity_poly.pdbx_strand_id
1 'polypeptide(L)'
;MTNTNKIPSTQTLNQIKAVIFDFDGVFTDNRVIVSTTGEEFVICDRGDGMGTNLLAAAEIKMLILSKEKNAVVSSRGKKLNIEVIQGCDDKLPELIKWLQKNNVDAQQSAYIGNDINDLECLKHVGVAVIPADAHHSVFDAATWILQHNGGRGAIREFADVLLSNR
;
A
#
# COMPACT_ATOMS: atom_id res chain seq x y z
N MET A 1 3.45 24.52 -6.55
CA MET A 1 2.53 23.36 -6.61
C MET A 1 3.15 22.35 -7.55
N THR A 2 3.87 21.37 -7.04
CA THR A 2 4.46 20.30 -7.84
C THR A 2 3.33 19.39 -8.32
N ASN A 3 3.32 19.11 -9.61
CA ASN A 3 2.28 18.35 -10.30
C ASN A 3 2.43 16.85 -9.90
N THR A 4 1.84 16.46 -8.78
CA THR A 4 1.97 15.15 -8.12
C THR A 4 1.15 14.04 -8.79
N ASN A 5 0.41 14.33 -9.87
CA ASN A 5 -0.35 13.35 -10.67
C ASN A 5 0.48 12.67 -11.76
N LYS A 6 1.81 12.77 -11.71
CA LYS A 6 2.64 12.20 -12.76
C LYS A 6 3.00 10.75 -12.42
N ILE A 7 2.53 9.82 -13.24
CA ILE A 7 2.99 8.43 -13.18
C ILE A 7 4.52 8.41 -13.30
N PRO A 8 5.25 7.68 -12.45
CA PRO A 8 6.70 7.55 -12.55
C PRO A 8 7.13 7.04 -13.92
N SER A 9 8.38 7.32 -14.29
CA SER A 9 8.90 6.87 -15.59
C SER A 9 8.88 5.33 -15.71
N THR A 10 8.72 4.83 -16.94
CA THR A 10 8.82 3.38 -17.23
C THR A 10 10.12 2.78 -16.67
N GLN A 11 11.24 3.52 -16.74
CA GLN A 11 12.51 3.07 -16.16
C GLN A 11 12.40 2.87 -14.62
N THR A 12 11.73 3.77 -13.91
CA THR A 12 11.52 3.66 -12.46
C THR A 12 10.58 2.49 -12.15
N LEU A 13 9.46 2.37 -12.87
CA LEU A 13 8.47 1.30 -12.66
C LEU A 13 9.08 -0.09 -12.93
N ASN A 14 9.93 -0.22 -13.94
CA ASN A 14 10.63 -1.48 -14.25
C ASN A 14 11.59 -1.96 -13.15
N GLN A 15 12.03 -1.07 -12.28
CA GLN A 15 12.93 -1.42 -11.17
C GLN A 15 12.19 -1.91 -9.92
N ILE A 16 10.87 -1.75 -9.84
CA ILE A 16 10.10 -2.11 -8.65
C ILE A 16 10.06 -3.64 -8.48
N LYS A 17 10.54 -4.11 -7.35
CA LYS A 17 10.59 -5.53 -6.94
C LYS A 17 9.66 -5.83 -5.77
N ALA A 18 9.25 -4.81 -5.03
CA ALA A 18 8.38 -4.97 -3.88
C ALA A 18 7.36 -3.83 -3.79
N VAL A 19 6.18 -4.13 -3.26
CA VAL A 19 5.14 -3.17 -2.92
C VAL A 19 4.70 -3.39 -1.49
N ILE A 20 4.71 -2.32 -0.72
CA ILE A 20 4.27 -2.32 0.66
C ILE A 20 2.99 -1.48 0.75
N PHE A 21 2.00 -1.99 1.45
CA PHE A 21 0.70 -1.37 1.59
C PHE A 21 0.41 -1.05 3.06
N ASP A 22 -0.14 0.14 3.34
CA ASP A 22 -0.96 0.29 4.53
C ASP A 22 -2.27 -0.49 4.34
N PHE A 23 -3.04 -0.65 5.40
CA PHE A 23 -4.30 -1.38 5.35
C PHE A 23 -5.51 -0.45 5.33
N ASP A 24 -5.69 0.36 6.38
CA ASP A 24 -6.84 1.25 6.48
C ASP A 24 -6.66 2.47 5.57
N GLY A 25 -7.64 2.72 4.70
CA GLY A 25 -7.56 3.74 3.67
C GLY A 25 -6.77 3.34 2.42
N VAL A 26 -6.27 2.09 2.34
CA VAL A 26 -5.62 1.52 1.14
C VAL A 26 -6.36 0.27 0.69
N PHE A 27 -6.42 -0.79 1.52
CA PHE A 27 -7.29 -1.96 1.27
C PHE A 27 -8.74 -1.71 1.62
N THR A 28 -9.01 -0.76 2.52
CA THR A 28 -10.35 -0.35 2.95
C THR A 28 -10.64 1.09 2.54
N ASP A 29 -11.90 1.49 2.63
CA ASP A 29 -12.32 2.89 2.42
C ASP A 29 -12.15 3.75 3.68
N ASN A 30 -11.28 3.35 4.60
CA ASN A 30 -10.97 4.03 5.86
C ASN A 30 -12.16 4.14 6.83
N ARG A 31 -13.17 3.28 6.67
CA ARG A 31 -14.34 3.22 7.53
C ARG A 31 -14.40 1.90 8.27
N VAL A 32 -14.91 1.95 9.47
CA VAL A 32 -15.16 0.78 10.30
C VAL A 32 -16.63 0.75 10.75
N ILE A 33 -17.24 -0.43 10.69
CA ILE A 33 -18.55 -0.70 11.30
C ILE A 33 -18.27 -1.33 12.65
N VAL A 34 -18.76 -0.70 13.71
CA VAL A 34 -18.57 -1.19 15.09
C VAL A 34 -19.89 -1.74 15.59
N SER A 35 -19.93 -2.99 16.04
CA SER A 35 -21.10 -3.62 16.66
C SER A 35 -21.24 -3.17 18.13
N THR A 36 -22.41 -3.41 18.73
CA THR A 36 -22.64 -3.15 20.17
C THR A 36 -21.78 -4.02 21.09
N THR A 37 -21.21 -5.11 20.58
CA THR A 37 -20.29 -6.00 21.30
C THR A 37 -18.82 -5.61 21.10
N GLY A 38 -18.54 -4.54 20.32
CA GLY A 38 -17.20 -4.07 20.03
C GLY A 38 -16.51 -4.79 18.87
N GLU A 39 -17.20 -5.66 18.16
CA GLU A 39 -16.66 -6.25 16.95
C GLU A 39 -16.60 -5.22 15.83
N GLU A 40 -15.51 -5.22 15.10
CA GLU A 40 -15.27 -4.31 13.97
C GLU A 40 -15.29 -5.05 12.63
N PHE A 41 -15.90 -4.42 11.64
CA PHE A 41 -15.95 -4.90 10.26
C PHE A 41 -15.48 -3.80 9.32
N VAL A 42 -14.73 -4.20 8.29
CA VAL A 42 -14.27 -3.30 7.23
C VAL A 42 -14.70 -3.82 5.87
N ILE A 43 -14.74 -2.93 4.89
CA ILE A 43 -15.09 -3.27 3.50
C ILE A 43 -13.81 -3.18 2.67
N CYS A 44 -13.48 -4.30 1.99
CA CYS A 44 -12.39 -4.38 1.03
C CYS A 44 -12.94 -4.59 -0.37
N ASP A 45 -12.26 -4.07 -1.37
CA ASP A 45 -12.60 -4.25 -2.77
C ASP A 45 -12.08 -5.60 -3.32
N ARG A 46 -12.87 -6.26 -4.16
CA ARG A 46 -12.46 -7.52 -4.82
C ARG A 46 -11.50 -7.27 -5.99
N GLY A 47 -11.67 -6.14 -6.68
CA GLY A 47 -10.77 -5.71 -7.76
C GLY A 47 -9.35 -5.46 -7.25
N ASP A 48 -9.20 -4.89 -6.05
CA ASP A 48 -7.91 -4.72 -5.39
C ASP A 48 -7.25 -6.07 -5.09
N GLY A 49 -8.04 -7.08 -4.70
CA GLY A 49 -7.54 -8.45 -4.57
C GLY A 49 -7.08 -9.06 -5.90
N MET A 50 -7.72 -8.73 -7.02
CA MET A 50 -7.23 -9.10 -8.34
C MET A 50 -5.92 -8.36 -8.69
N GLY A 51 -5.79 -7.10 -8.31
CA GLY A 51 -4.56 -6.33 -8.45
C GLY A 51 -3.38 -7.01 -7.74
N THR A 52 -3.57 -7.44 -6.48
CA THR A 52 -2.52 -8.16 -5.75
C THR A 52 -2.18 -9.51 -6.38
N ASN A 53 -3.15 -10.23 -6.96
CA ASN A 53 -2.87 -11.48 -7.69
C ASN A 53 -2.02 -11.24 -8.95
N LEU A 54 -2.26 -10.15 -9.67
CA LEU A 54 -1.45 -9.76 -10.84
C LEU A 54 -0.01 -9.43 -10.43
N LEU A 55 0.17 -8.69 -9.32
CA LEU A 55 1.49 -8.40 -8.76
C LEU A 55 2.23 -9.68 -8.36
N ALA A 56 1.54 -10.63 -7.71
CA ALA A 56 2.10 -11.91 -7.33
C ALA A 56 2.53 -12.74 -8.57
N ALA A 57 1.72 -12.77 -9.61
CA ALA A 57 2.05 -13.44 -10.87
C ALA A 57 3.27 -12.83 -11.58
N ALA A 58 3.53 -11.54 -11.35
CA ALA A 58 4.72 -10.82 -11.83
C ALA A 58 5.91 -10.91 -10.87
N GLU A 59 5.85 -11.79 -9.85
CA GLU A 59 6.89 -12.03 -8.84
C GLU A 59 7.25 -10.78 -8.01
N ILE A 60 6.32 -9.83 -7.89
CA ILE A 60 6.47 -8.68 -7.00
C ILE A 60 6.23 -9.13 -5.55
N LYS A 61 7.21 -8.87 -4.69
CA LYS A 61 7.07 -9.13 -3.26
C LYS A 61 6.08 -8.15 -2.63
N MET A 62 5.26 -8.61 -1.72
CA MET A 62 4.21 -7.78 -1.12
C MET A 62 4.22 -7.91 0.40
N LEU A 63 3.95 -6.79 1.07
CA LEU A 63 3.77 -6.68 2.52
C LEU A 63 2.57 -5.80 2.82
N ILE A 64 1.72 -6.21 3.75
CA ILE A 64 0.79 -5.31 4.46
C ILE A 64 1.46 -4.87 5.75
N LEU A 65 1.66 -3.57 5.92
CA LEU A 65 2.31 -2.97 7.09
C LEU A 65 1.33 -2.00 7.77
N SER A 66 0.68 -2.45 8.84
CA SER A 66 -0.42 -1.73 9.47
C SER A 66 -0.17 -1.40 10.95
N LYS A 67 -0.66 -0.24 11.39
CA LYS A 67 -0.74 0.12 12.80
C LYS A 67 -1.89 -0.61 13.51
N GLU A 68 -2.91 -1.03 12.76
CA GLU A 68 -4.11 -1.69 13.29
C GLU A 68 -3.77 -3.05 13.93
N LYS A 69 -4.41 -3.33 15.08
CA LYS A 69 -4.24 -4.57 15.85
C LYS A 69 -5.35 -5.59 15.60
N ASN A 70 -6.46 -5.15 14.99
CA ASN A 70 -7.61 -6.02 14.72
C ASN A 70 -7.23 -7.16 13.76
N ALA A 71 -7.70 -8.36 14.05
CA ALA A 71 -7.43 -9.56 13.27
C ALA A 71 -7.95 -9.52 11.81
N VAL A 72 -8.77 -8.52 11.46
CA VAL A 72 -9.25 -8.33 10.10
C VAL A 72 -8.10 -8.12 9.11
N VAL A 73 -7.02 -7.43 9.53
CA VAL A 73 -5.82 -7.21 8.71
C VAL A 73 -5.16 -8.54 8.34
N SER A 74 -4.83 -9.36 9.35
CA SER A 74 -4.21 -10.68 9.15
C SER A 74 -5.13 -11.64 8.39
N SER A 75 -6.45 -11.59 8.63
CA SER A 75 -7.43 -12.39 7.91
C SER A 75 -7.46 -12.07 6.42
N ARG A 76 -7.40 -10.77 6.08
CA ARG A 76 -7.34 -10.33 4.67
C ARG A 76 -6.02 -10.71 4.03
N GLY A 77 -4.89 -10.44 4.71
CA GLY A 77 -3.55 -10.81 4.22
C GLY A 77 -3.43 -12.30 3.94
N LYS A 78 -3.91 -13.15 4.87
CA LYS A 78 -3.94 -14.60 4.68
C LYS A 78 -4.74 -15.00 3.43
N LYS A 79 -5.93 -14.39 3.22
CA LYS A 79 -6.76 -14.68 2.04
C LYS A 79 -6.06 -14.31 0.74
N LEU A 80 -5.27 -13.23 0.73
CA LEU A 80 -4.55 -12.74 -0.44
C LEU A 80 -3.14 -13.35 -0.58
N ASN A 81 -2.72 -14.18 0.36
CA ASN A 81 -1.38 -14.75 0.45
C ASN A 81 -0.28 -13.67 0.47
N ILE A 82 -0.51 -12.62 1.27
CA ILE A 82 0.43 -11.50 1.48
C ILE A 82 0.94 -11.56 2.92
N GLU A 83 2.26 -11.38 3.12
CA GLU A 83 2.87 -11.24 4.45
C GLU A 83 2.28 -10.01 5.17
N VAL A 84 2.03 -10.11 6.47
CA VAL A 84 1.42 -9.06 7.28
C VAL A 84 2.31 -8.76 8.48
N ILE A 85 2.61 -7.49 8.69
CA ILE A 85 3.12 -6.93 9.94
C ILE A 85 2.08 -5.93 10.42
N GLN A 86 1.42 -6.23 11.54
CA GLN A 86 0.35 -5.39 12.11
C GLN A 86 0.63 -5.02 13.57
N GLY A 87 -0.12 -4.04 14.10
CA GLY A 87 0.09 -3.52 15.45
C GLY A 87 1.39 -2.72 15.58
N CYS A 88 1.87 -2.16 14.47
CA CYS A 88 3.16 -1.50 14.37
C CYS A 88 2.99 0.03 14.54
N ASP A 89 3.37 0.57 15.69
CA ASP A 89 3.29 2.01 15.95
C ASP A 89 4.30 2.83 15.13
N ASP A 90 5.50 2.29 14.91
CA ASP A 90 6.54 2.89 14.07
C ASP A 90 6.81 1.96 12.87
N LYS A 91 6.28 2.33 11.72
CA LYS A 91 6.32 1.51 10.50
C LYS A 91 7.70 1.47 9.84
N LEU A 92 8.47 2.55 9.90
CA LEU A 92 9.71 2.65 9.13
C LEU A 92 10.77 1.61 9.53
N PRO A 93 11.06 1.33 10.81
CA PRO A 93 12.00 0.27 11.17
C PRO A 93 11.58 -1.11 10.67
N GLU A 94 10.29 -1.43 10.70
CA GLU A 94 9.77 -2.71 10.23
C GLU A 94 9.84 -2.81 8.69
N LEU A 95 9.58 -1.73 7.97
CA LEU A 95 9.78 -1.64 6.53
C LEU A 95 11.24 -1.93 6.16
N ILE A 96 12.19 -1.27 6.82
CA ILE A 96 13.63 -1.44 6.55
C ILE A 96 14.05 -2.89 6.80
N LYS A 97 13.67 -3.48 7.93
CA LYS A 97 13.97 -4.89 8.25
C LYS A 97 13.41 -5.85 7.20
N TRP A 98 12.17 -5.61 6.78
CA TRP A 98 11.51 -6.46 5.80
C TRP A 98 12.18 -6.37 4.41
N LEU A 99 12.54 -5.16 3.96
CA LEU A 99 13.26 -4.95 2.71
C LEU A 99 14.63 -5.65 2.74
N GLN A 100 15.38 -5.52 3.84
CA GLN A 100 16.67 -6.20 4.02
C GLN A 100 16.53 -7.73 3.99
N LYS A 101 15.56 -8.29 4.73
CA LYS A 101 15.25 -9.74 4.74
C LYS A 101 14.94 -10.27 3.33
N ASN A 102 14.33 -9.44 2.50
CA ASN A 102 13.91 -9.80 1.16
C ASN A 102 14.94 -9.46 0.06
N ASN A 103 16.10 -8.88 0.41
CA ASN A 103 17.12 -8.41 -0.51
C ASN A 103 16.56 -7.42 -1.56
N VAL A 104 15.74 -6.47 -1.10
CA VAL A 104 15.17 -5.39 -1.92
C VAL A 104 15.74 -4.06 -1.45
N ASP A 105 16.29 -3.28 -2.39
CA ASP A 105 16.68 -1.90 -2.12
C ASP A 105 15.43 -1.03 -1.95
N ALA A 106 15.49 -0.04 -1.05
CA ALA A 106 14.39 0.90 -0.86
C ALA A 106 13.98 1.60 -2.17
N GLN A 107 14.96 1.92 -3.03
CA GLN A 107 14.70 2.53 -4.33
C GLN A 107 14.03 1.58 -5.35
N GLN A 108 14.03 0.27 -5.07
CA GLN A 108 13.33 -0.75 -5.86
C GLN A 108 11.98 -1.14 -5.24
N SER A 109 11.47 -0.35 -4.32
CA SER A 109 10.19 -0.58 -3.67
C SER A 109 9.21 0.57 -3.88
N ALA A 110 7.92 0.24 -3.88
CA ALA A 110 6.82 1.18 -3.78
C ALA A 110 6.14 1.04 -2.42
N TYR A 111 5.66 2.14 -1.86
CA TYR A 111 4.81 2.17 -0.68
C TYR A 111 3.50 2.86 -1.01
N ILE A 112 2.38 2.21 -0.68
CA ILE A 112 1.04 2.79 -0.83
C ILE A 112 0.51 3.06 0.57
N GLY A 113 0.35 4.34 0.91
CA GLY A 113 -0.14 4.80 2.20
C GLY A 113 -1.09 5.98 2.06
N ASN A 114 -1.83 6.31 3.11
CA ASN A 114 -2.88 7.31 3.02
C ASN A 114 -2.83 8.39 4.11
N ASP A 115 -2.06 8.23 5.17
CA ASP A 115 -2.09 9.17 6.30
C ASP A 115 -0.70 9.36 6.93
N ILE A 116 -0.63 10.23 7.94
CA ILE A 116 0.60 10.70 8.58
C ILE A 116 1.47 9.58 9.14
N ASN A 117 0.88 8.47 9.56
CA ASN A 117 1.60 7.29 10.03
C ASN A 117 2.40 6.57 8.92
N ASP A 118 2.16 6.91 7.64
CA ASP A 118 2.87 6.40 6.47
C ASP A 118 4.00 7.32 6.00
N LEU A 119 4.02 8.57 6.48
CA LEU A 119 4.85 9.64 5.95
C LEU A 119 6.34 9.26 5.83
N GLU A 120 6.90 8.67 6.87
CA GLU A 120 8.32 8.30 6.87
C GLU A 120 8.61 7.11 5.94
N CYS A 121 7.65 6.19 5.78
CA CYS A 121 7.75 5.10 4.80
C CYS A 121 7.68 5.65 3.36
N LEU A 122 6.74 6.56 3.09
CA LEU A 122 6.62 7.22 1.79
C LEU A 122 7.89 7.96 1.39
N LYS A 123 8.55 8.65 2.33
CA LYS A 123 9.83 9.34 2.08
C LYS A 123 11.00 8.39 1.85
N HIS A 124 10.91 7.16 2.32
CA HIS A 124 12.03 6.20 2.31
C HIS A 124 12.13 5.39 1.02
N VAL A 125 11.02 5.14 0.33
CA VAL A 125 10.94 4.26 -0.84
C VAL A 125 11.21 4.99 -2.16
N GLY A 126 11.49 4.23 -3.22
CA GLY A 126 11.69 4.79 -4.57
C GLY A 126 10.43 5.33 -5.21
N VAL A 127 9.26 4.73 -4.93
CA VAL A 127 7.96 5.18 -5.44
C VAL A 127 6.96 5.32 -4.30
N ALA A 128 6.68 6.56 -3.92
CA ALA A 128 5.69 6.92 -2.92
C ALA A 128 4.32 7.11 -3.58
N VAL A 129 3.35 6.28 -3.21
CA VAL A 129 2.01 6.24 -3.83
C VAL A 129 0.96 6.52 -2.78
N ILE A 130 -0.04 7.32 -3.16
CA ILE A 130 -1.20 7.57 -2.30
C ILE A 130 -2.50 7.42 -3.08
N PRO A 131 -3.60 6.91 -2.47
CA PRO A 131 -4.93 6.94 -3.09
C PRO A 131 -5.46 8.37 -3.24
N ALA A 132 -6.49 8.54 -4.08
CA ALA A 132 -7.05 9.85 -4.38
C ALA A 132 -7.63 10.57 -3.16
N ASP A 133 -8.10 9.82 -2.17
CA ASP A 133 -8.70 10.31 -0.92
C ASP A 133 -7.75 10.29 0.28
N ALA A 134 -6.45 10.19 0.03
CA ALA A 134 -5.44 10.26 1.10
C ALA A 134 -5.53 11.58 1.89
N HIS A 135 -5.10 11.55 3.14
CA HIS A 135 -5.03 12.75 3.96
C HIS A 135 -3.97 13.74 3.42
N HIS A 136 -4.25 15.03 3.49
CA HIS A 136 -3.37 16.06 2.92
C HIS A 136 -1.94 16.06 3.46
N SER A 137 -1.71 15.52 4.67
CA SER A 137 -0.39 15.43 5.31
C SER A 137 0.65 14.65 4.51
N VAL A 138 0.23 13.77 3.59
CA VAL A 138 1.13 12.91 2.81
C VAL A 138 1.31 13.36 1.36
N PHE A 139 0.59 14.40 0.91
CA PHE A 139 0.65 14.86 -0.48
C PHE A 139 2.06 15.29 -0.91
N ASP A 140 2.78 16.01 -0.05
CA ASP A 140 4.13 16.50 -0.37
C ASP A 140 5.19 15.37 -0.45
N ALA A 141 4.91 14.21 0.15
CA ALA A 141 5.79 13.05 0.07
C ALA A 141 5.46 12.14 -1.12
N ALA A 142 4.27 12.28 -1.69
CA ALA A 142 3.83 11.42 -2.79
C ALA A 142 4.52 11.76 -4.11
N THR A 143 5.01 10.74 -4.80
CA THR A 143 5.49 10.85 -6.18
C THR A 143 4.41 10.47 -7.20
N TRP A 144 3.39 9.72 -6.75
CA TRP A 144 2.27 9.31 -7.59
C TRP A 144 0.96 9.29 -6.79
N ILE A 145 -0.03 10.05 -7.25
CA ILE A 145 -1.39 10.03 -6.70
C ILE A 145 -2.26 9.21 -7.65
N LEU A 146 -2.90 8.19 -7.11
CA LEU A 146 -3.85 7.36 -7.84
C LEU A 146 -5.16 8.11 -8.12
N GLN A 147 -5.91 7.68 -9.12
CA GLN A 147 -7.22 8.25 -9.44
C GLN A 147 -8.34 7.63 -8.60
N HIS A 148 -8.14 6.39 -8.12
CA HIS A 148 -9.11 5.68 -7.29
C HIS A 148 -8.84 5.90 -5.81
N ASN A 149 -9.93 5.90 -5.04
CA ASN A 149 -9.90 5.97 -3.59
C ASN A 149 -9.45 4.64 -2.98
N GLY A 150 -8.94 4.69 -1.75
CA GLY A 150 -8.63 3.50 -0.97
C GLY A 150 -9.84 2.58 -0.82
N GLY A 151 -9.62 1.26 -0.93
CA GLY A 151 -10.66 0.24 -0.89
C GLY A 151 -11.69 0.31 -2.01
N ARG A 152 -11.37 1.02 -3.10
CA ARG A 152 -12.26 1.23 -4.24
C ARG A 152 -11.52 1.14 -5.58
N GLY A 153 -10.54 0.25 -5.68
CA GLY A 153 -9.79 0.00 -6.90
C GLY A 153 -8.42 0.68 -6.96
N ALA A 154 -7.96 1.34 -5.89
CA ALA A 154 -6.65 1.99 -5.85
C ALA A 154 -5.49 1.01 -6.08
N ILE A 155 -5.50 -0.15 -5.40
CA ILE A 155 -4.47 -1.18 -5.58
C ILE A 155 -4.57 -1.79 -6.97
N ARG A 156 -5.79 -1.95 -7.50
CA ARG A 156 -5.98 -2.46 -8.85
C ARG A 156 -5.41 -1.50 -9.90
N GLU A 157 -5.69 -0.21 -9.79
CA GLU A 157 -5.11 0.81 -10.66
C GLU A 157 -3.58 0.78 -10.62
N PHE A 158 -3.01 0.76 -9.41
CA PHE A 158 -1.56 0.68 -9.25
C PHE A 158 -0.97 -0.53 -9.96
N ALA A 159 -1.57 -1.72 -9.76
CA ALA A 159 -1.09 -2.96 -10.38
C ALA A 159 -1.17 -2.90 -11.91
N ASP A 160 -2.29 -2.45 -12.46
CA ASP A 160 -2.50 -2.35 -13.90
C ASP A 160 -1.50 -1.39 -14.55
N VAL A 161 -1.26 -0.22 -13.94
CA VAL A 161 -0.31 0.77 -14.46
C VAL A 161 1.14 0.28 -14.30
N LEU A 162 1.51 -0.28 -13.15
CA LEU A 162 2.85 -0.83 -12.95
C LEU A 162 3.18 -1.90 -13.99
N LEU A 163 2.26 -2.83 -14.24
CA LEU A 163 2.50 -3.97 -15.12
C LEU A 163 2.40 -3.63 -16.60
N SER A 164 1.58 -2.64 -16.99
CA SER A 164 1.51 -2.17 -18.37
C SER A 164 2.73 -1.36 -18.81
N ASN A 165 3.55 -0.90 -17.87
CA ASN A 165 4.76 -0.12 -18.11
C ASN A 165 6.06 -0.92 -17.91
N ARG A 166 5.95 -2.25 -17.83
CA ARG A 166 7.08 -3.19 -17.65
C ARG A 166 7.51 -3.82 -18.94
#